data_e53834e6a902c2f50bf6aee7415e856b
#
_entry.id   e53834e6a902c2f50bf6aee7415e856b
#
_cell.length_a   1.000
_cell.length_b   1.000
_cell.length_c   1.000
_cell.angle_alpha   90.00
_cell.angle_beta   90.00
_cell.angle_gamma   90.00
#
_symmetry.space_group_name_H-M   'P 1'
#
loop_
_entity.id
_entity.type
_entity.pdbx_description
1 polymer ?
#
loop_
_entity_poly.entity_id
_entity_poly.type
_entity_poly.pdbx_seq_one_letter_code
_entity_poly.pdbx_strand_id
1 'polypeptide(L)'
;MLQIFQAASASDQIYALLQQQTEYLEYDFFALCVRHPVPFTRPRISVYTTFPDAWMSHYKSANYMAIDPVLKPDNFSLGHLRWNDELFSDAQELWLAARKHGLHTGATQCLMLPNHAHGFLSVSRTRVARQPLAEDEMAMRLQILLEMSLLALLRVEDEMVMPREMKFSKRE
;
A
#
# COMPACT_ATOMS: atom_id res chain seq x y z
N MET A 1 -15.11 4.34 -10.86
CA MET A 1 -14.10 4.05 -9.81
C MET A 1 -14.21 4.99 -8.62
N LEU A 2 -14.08 6.31 -8.81
CA LEU A 2 -14.14 7.29 -7.70
C LEU A 2 -15.43 7.16 -6.86
N GLN A 3 -16.58 7.10 -7.49
CA GLN A 3 -17.88 6.99 -6.80
C GLN A 3 -17.99 5.72 -5.95
N ILE A 4 -17.40 4.63 -6.39
CA ILE A 4 -17.43 3.35 -5.66
C ILE A 4 -16.60 3.43 -4.38
N PHE A 5 -15.41 4.05 -4.43
CA PHE A 5 -14.60 4.31 -3.24
C PHE A 5 -15.28 5.28 -2.28
N GLN A 6 -15.92 6.31 -2.80
CA GLN A 6 -16.68 7.28 -1.99
C GLN A 6 -17.87 6.65 -1.29
N ALA A 7 -18.48 5.61 -1.86
CA ALA A 7 -19.61 4.88 -1.28
C ALA A 7 -19.16 3.79 -0.29
N ALA A 8 -17.87 3.45 -0.21
CA ALA A 8 -17.39 2.45 0.72
C ALA A 8 -17.56 2.90 2.18
N SER A 9 -18.16 2.05 3.00
CA SER A 9 -18.47 2.32 4.40
C SER A 9 -17.67 1.47 5.39
N ALA A 10 -16.89 0.52 4.90
CA ALA A 10 -16.07 -0.38 5.69
C ALA A 10 -14.73 -0.68 5.00
N SER A 11 -13.70 -1.00 5.79
CA SER A 11 -12.35 -1.26 5.28
C SER A 11 -12.26 -2.53 4.41
N ASP A 12 -13.09 -3.53 4.65
CA ASP A 12 -13.19 -4.74 3.82
C ASP A 12 -13.74 -4.45 2.42
N GLN A 13 -14.63 -3.47 2.28
CA GLN A 13 -15.08 -3.01 0.96
C GLN A 13 -13.94 -2.34 0.18
N ILE A 14 -13.11 -1.54 0.85
CA ILE A 14 -11.95 -0.90 0.25
C ILE A 14 -10.92 -1.96 -0.17
N TYR A 15 -10.70 -2.97 0.65
CA TYR A 15 -9.86 -4.12 0.31
C TYR A 15 -10.34 -4.83 -0.96
N ALA A 16 -11.63 -5.13 -1.05
CA ALA A 16 -12.21 -5.79 -2.23
C ALA A 16 -12.09 -4.94 -3.49
N LEU A 17 -12.29 -3.62 -3.39
CA LEU A 17 -12.12 -2.69 -4.51
C LEU A 17 -10.66 -2.60 -4.96
N LEU A 18 -9.71 -2.57 -4.03
CA LEU A 18 -8.27 -2.61 -4.35
C LEU A 18 -7.89 -3.89 -5.08
N GLN A 19 -8.39 -5.03 -4.62
CA GLN A 19 -8.16 -6.31 -5.27
C GLN A 19 -8.67 -6.30 -6.70
N GLN A 20 -9.90 -5.86 -6.92
CA GLN A 20 -10.50 -5.76 -8.25
C GLN A 20 -9.71 -4.84 -9.19
N GLN A 21 -9.29 -3.66 -8.71
CA GLN A 21 -8.51 -2.73 -9.51
C GLN A 21 -7.11 -3.23 -9.81
N THR A 22 -6.49 -3.94 -8.86
CA THR A 22 -5.19 -4.59 -9.04
C THR A 22 -5.24 -5.63 -10.14
N GLU A 23 -6.25 -6.48 -10.13
CA GLU A 23 -6.49 -7.48 -11.17
C GLU A 23 -6.74 -6.84 -12.54
N TYR A 24 -7.50 -5.76 -12.58
CA TYR A 24 -7.75 -5.00 -13.80
C TYR A 24 -6.46 -4.45 -14.43
N LEU A 25 -5.48 -4.06 -13.60
CA LEU A 25 -4.16 -3.61 -14.04
C LEU A 25 -3.20 -4.78 -14.36
N GLU A 26 -3.71 -6.01 -14.35
CA GLU A 26 -2.96 -7.24 -14.60
C GLU A 26 -1.85 -7.52 -13.56
N TYR A 27 -2.05 -7.08 -12.32
CA TYR A 27 -1.24 -7.51 -11.19
C TYR A 27 -1.95 -8.59 -10.38
N ASP A 28 -1.18 -9.49 -9.78
CA ASP A 28 -1.70 -10.61 -8.97
C ASP A 28 -1.92 -10.21 -7.52
N PHE A 29 -1.09 -9.31 -7.00
CA PHE A 29 -1.05 -8.96 -5.58
C PHE A 29 -0.94 -7.46 -5.38
N PHE A 30 -1.51 -6.99 -4.25
CA PHE A 30 -1.28 -5.63 -3.76
C PHE A 30 -0.93 -5.63 -2.27
N ALA A 31 -0.25 -4.57 -1.84
CA ALA A 31 -0.10 -4.21 -0.44
C ALA A 31 -0.31 -2.71 -0.29
N LEU A 32 -1.34 -2.32 0.45
CA LEU A 32 -1.57 -0.94 0.87
C LEU A 32 -1.09 -0.79 2.30
N CYS A 33 -0.13 0.10 2.51
CA CYS A 33 0.40 0.44 3.82
C CYS A 33 0.09 1.90 4.12
N VAL A 34 -0.55 2.16 5.24
CA VAL A 34 -0.91 3.50 5.69
C VAL A 34 -0.23 3.77 7.02
N ARG A 35 0.60 4.80 7.04
CA ARG A 35 1.18 5.34 8.26
C ARG A 35 0.37 6.55 8.70
N HIS A 36 -0.32 6.42 9.82
CA HIS A 36 -1.19 7.47 10.35
C HIS A 36 -0.36 8.62 10.94
N PRO A 37 -0.87 9.85 10.85
CA PRO A 37 -0.23 11.03 11.43
C PRO A 37 -0.46 11.02 12.94
N VAL A 38 0.38 10.30 13.68
CA VAL A 38 0.28 10.31 15.14
C VAL A 38 1.38 11.17 15.70
N PRO A 39 1.07 12.13 16.60
CA PRO A 39 2.07 12.97 17.24
C PRO A 39 2.88 12.23 18.31
N PHE A 40 2.79 10.90 18.41
CA PHE A 40 3.30 10.13 19.53
C PHE A 40 4.37 9.11 19.14
N THR A 41 5.06 8.60 20.13
CA THR A 41 6.22 7.72 20.06
C THR A 41 6.01 6.37 19.37
N ARG A 42 4.77 6.01 19.04
CA ARG A 42 4.44 4.78 18.30
C ARG A 42 3.61 5.11 17.06
N PRO A 43 4.20 5.09 15.87
CA PRO A 43 3.44 5.29 14.64
C PRO A 43 2.43 4.14 14.46
N ARG A 44 1.18 4.51 14.20
CA ARG A 44 0.15 3.55 13.83
C ARG A 44 0.30 3.23 12.34
N ILE A 45 0.50 1.96 12.05
CA ILE A 45 0.62 1.46 10.66
C ILE A 45 -0.49 0.45 10.43
N SER A 46 -1.27 0.66 9.36
CA SER A 46 -2.27 -0.28 8.89
C SER A 46 -1.81 -0.89 7.56
N VAL A 47 -1.93 -2.20 7.43
CA VAL A 47 -1.53 -2.95 6.24
C VAL A 47 -2.72 -3.75 5.72
N TYR A 48 -3.02 -3.59 4.45
CA TYR A 48 -4.03 -4.36 3.71
C TYR A 48 -3.34 -5.00 2.52
N THR A 49 -3.31 -6.33 2.47
CA THR A 49 -2.50 -7.00 1.44
C THR A 49 -3.12 -8.32 0.99
N THR A 50 -2.92 -8.63 -0.28
CA THR A 50 -3.15 -9.95 -0.87
C THR A 50 -1.84 -10.71 -1.12
N PHE A 51 -0.69 -10.18 -0.69
CA PHE A 51 0.58 -10.89 -0.80
C PHE A 51 0.49 -12.25 -0.09
N PRO A 52 1.15 -13.29 -0.61
CA PRO A 52 1.08 -14.62 0.00
C PRO A 52 1.48 -14.60 1.48
N ASP A 53 0.74 -15.33 2.31
CA ASP A 53 1.01 -15.41 3.75
C ASP A 53 2.43 -15.88 4.06
N ALA A 54 2.95 -16.84 3.27
CA ALA A 54 4.31 -17.32 3.39
C ALA A 54 5.35 -16.20 3.17
N TRP A 55 5.09 -15.32 2.20
CA TRP A 55 5.94 -14.15 1.96
C TRP A 55 5.88 -13.15 3.12
N MET A 56 4.69 -12.81 3.58
CA MET A 56 4.50 -11.86 4.68
C MET A 56 5.16 -12.36 5.97
N SER A 57 5.05 -13.65 6.27
CA SER A 57 5.71 -14.29 7.42
C SER A 57 7.23 -14.25 7.29
N HIS A 58 7.75 -14.55 6.12
CA HIS A 58 9.19 -14.50 5.84
C HIS A 58 9.75 -13.08 5.92
N TYR A 59 9.05 -12.12 5.33
CA TYR A 59 9.39 -10.69 5.37
C TYR A 59 9.52 -10.19 6.81
N LYS A 60 8.58 -10.56 7.66
CA LYS A 60 8.57 -10.20 9.07
C LYS A 60 9.69 -10.90 9.85
N SER A 61 9.83 -12.20 9.69
CA SER A 61 10.83 -13.00 10.45
C SER A 61 12.27 -12.65 10.09
N ALA A 62 12.53 -12.32 8.83
CA ALA A 62 13.85 -11.88 8.35
C ALA A 62 14.13 -10.38 8.62
N ASN A 63 13.16 -9.65 9.18
CA ASN A 63 13.25 -8.21 9.41
C ASN A 63 13.60 -7.41 8.15
N TYR A 64 12.99 -7.74 7.04
CA TYR A 64 13.23 -7.05 5.76
C TYR A 64 12.77 -5.58 5.76
N MET A 65 11.90 -5.20 6.69
CA MET A 65 11.50 -3.80 6.86
C MET A 65 12.70 -2.88 7.09
N ALA A 66 13.76 -3.37 7.72
CA ALA A 66 14.97 -2.60 8.00
C ALA A 66 15.82 -2.31 6.75
N ILE A 67 15.70 -3.12 5.70
CA ILE A 67 16.51 -3.02 4.47
C ILE A 67 15.71 -2.74 3.22
N ASP A 68 14.38 -2.76 3.31
CA ASP A 68 13.50 -2.57 2.15
C ASP A 68 13.67 -1.16 1.55
N PRO A 69 14.16 -1.04 0.30
CA PRO A 69 14.37 0.26 -0.32
C PRO A 69 13.08 1.05 -0.54
N VAL A 70 11.94 0.36 -0.63
CA VAL A 70 10.63 0.99 -0.78
C VAL A 70 10.27 1.85 0.43
N LEU A 71 10.76 1.49 1.61
CA LEU A 71 10.49 2.20 2.86
C LEU A 71 11.51 3.30 3.19
N LYS A 72 12.57 3.45 2.38
CA LYS A 72 13.59 4.48 2.61
C LYS A 72 13.05 5.86 2.25
N PRO A 73 13.24 6.87 3.14
CA PRO A 73 12.72 8.22 2.91
C PRO A 73 13.19 8.86 1.60
N ASP A 74 14.42 8.61 1.18
CA ASP A 74 14.98 9.15 -0.06
C ASP A 74 14.24 8.63 -1.30
N ASN A 75 13.88 7.35 -1.30
CA ASN A 75 13.09 6.75 -2.37
C ASN A 75 11.62 7.17 -2.32
N PHE A 76 11.12 7.44 -1.12
CA PHE A 76 9.75 7.84 -0.89
C PHE A 76 9.36 9.14 -1.61
N SER A 77 10.27 10.10 -1.66
CA SER A 77 10.05 11.40 -2.31
C SER A 77 9.90 11.31 -3.83
N LEU A 78 10.31 10.19 -4.43
CA LEU A 78 10.20 9.98 -5.89
C LEU A 78 8.76 9.70 -6.36
N GLY A 79 7.87 9.34 -5.46
CA GLY A 79 6.46 9.04 -5.75
C GLY A 79 6.26 7.65 -6.35
N HIS A 80 6.84 7.36 -7.51
CA HIS A 80 6.75 6.08 -8.19
C HIS A 80 8.09 5.35 -8.20
N LEU A 81 8.07 4.09 -7.77
CA LEU A 81 9.23 3.20 -7.73
C LEU A 81 8.93 1.94 -8.54
N ARG A 82 9.65 1.76 -9.63
CA ARG A 82 9.63 0.50 -10.36
C ARG A 82 10.57 -0.50 -9.69
N TRP A 83 10.10 -1.71 -9.44
CA TRP A 83 10.93 -2.78 -8.89
C TRP A 83 11.88 -3.32 -9.95
N ASN A 84 13.17 -3.19 -9.68
CA ASN A 84 14.23 -3.66 -10.55
C ASN A 84 15.51 -3.95 -9.75
N ASP A 85 16.51 -4.48 -10.42
CA ASP A 85 17.79 -4.84 -9.80
C ASP A 85 18.51 -3.62 -9.21
N GLU A 86 18.37 -2.46 -9.83
CA GLU A 86 18.98 -1.21 -9.36
C GLU A 86 18.37 -0.76 -8.03
N LEU A 87 17.04 -0.74 -7.92
CA LEU A 87 16.34 -0.37 -6.69
C LEU A 87 16.75 -1.25 -5.51
N PHE A 88 16.88 -2.56 -5.75
CA PHE A 88 17.22 -3.55 -4.73
C PHE A 88 18.71 -3.88 -4.66
N SER A 89 19.60 -3.07 -5.24
CA SER A 89 21.04 -3.34 -5.27
C SER A 89 21.65 -3.54 -3.88
N ASP A 90 21.20 -2.79 -2.88
CA ASP A 90 21.63 -2.92 -1.49
C ASP A 90 20.75 -3.87 -0.65
N ALA A 91 19.77 -4.51 -1.25
CA ALA A 91 18.84 -5.43 -0.61
C ALA A 91 18.60 -6.68 -1.48
N GLN A 92 19.65 -7.26 -2.00
CA GLN A 92 19.58 -8.39 -2.93
C GLN A 92 18.95 -9.63 -2.30
N GLU A 93 19.19 -9.88 -1.02
CA GLU A 93 18.55 -10.98 -0.29
C GLU A 93 17.03 -10.87 -0.30
N LEU A 94 16.51 -9.69 -0.02
CA LEU A 94 15.08 -9.40 -0.08
C LEU A 94 14.54 -9.61 -1.50
N TRP A 95 15.24 -9.08 -2.50
CA TRP A 95 14.83 -9.17 -3.90
C TRP A 95 14.74 -10.60 -4.40
N LEU A 96 15.75 -11.42 -4.08
CA LEU A 96 15.76 -12.84 -4.43
C LEU A 96 14.67 -13.63 -3.69
N ALA A 97 14.46 -13.36 -2.41
CA ALA A 97 13.42 -13.99 -1.62
C ALA A 97 12.01 -13.65 -2.13
N ALA A 98 11.77 -12.39 -2.50
CA ALA A 98 10.50 -11.95 -3.08
C ALA A 98 10.19 -12.74 -4.38
N ARG A 99 11.17 -12.88 -5.25
CA ARG A 99 11.02 -13.64 -6.50
C ARG A 99 10.71 -15.11 -6.28
N LYS A 100 11.32 -15.74 -5.26
CA LYS A 100 11.00 -17.12 -4.86
C LYS A 100 9.56 -17.29 -4.39
N HIS A 101 8.94 -16.23 -3.89
CA HIS A 101 7.55 -16.24 -3.46
C HIS A 101 6.56 -15.76 -4.53
N GLY A 102 7.01 -15.64 -5.77
CA GLY A 102 6.15 -15.27 -6.91
C GLY A 102 6.03 -13.76 -7.15
N LEU A 103 6.76 -12.93 -6.42
CA LEU A 103 6.79 -11.49 -6.62
C LEU A 103 7.89 -11.12 -7.62
N HIS A 104 7.65 -11.38 -8.91
CA HIS A 104 8.68 -11.28 -9.94
C HIS A 104 8.88 -9.86 -10.45
N THR A 105 7.79 -9.14 -10.67
CA THR A 105 7.82 -7.74 -11.09
C THR A 105 6.82 -6.95 -10.27
N GLY A 106 7.08 -5.69 -10.09
CA GLY A 106 6.17 -4.86 -9.32
C GLY A 106 6.54 -3.38 -9.38
N ALA A 107 5.73 -2.61 -8.70
CA ALA A 107 5.91 -1.18 -8.53
C ALA A 107 5.33 -0.75 -7.19
N THR A 108 5.85 0.35 -6.66
CA THR A 108 5.31 0.99 -5.47
C THR A 108 5.03 2.45 -5.76
N GLN A 109 3.83 2.87 -5.43
CA GLN A 109 3.44 4.28 -5.46
C GLN A 109 3.39 4.82 -4.04
N CYS A 110 3.98 6.00 -3.83
CA CYS A 110 4.05 6.65 -2.53
C CYS A 110 3.28 7.98 -2.56
N LEU A 111 2.62 8.30 -1.46
CA LEU A 111 1.88 9.54 -1.30
C LEU A 111 1.99 10.05 0.14
N MET A 112 2.26 11.34 0.29
CA MET A 112 2.17 12.04 1.56
C MET A 112 0.98 12.99 1.53
N LEU A 113 0.09 12.85 2.52
CA LEU A 113 -1.03 13.76 2.70
C LEU A 113 -0.61 15.00 3.49
N PRO A 114 -1.36 16.14 3.38
CA PRO A 114 -1.06 17.37 4.10
C PRO A 114 -1.01 17.22 5.64
N ASN A 115 -1.74 16.23 6.19
CA ASN A 115 -1.75 15.92 7.62
C ASN A 115 -0.57 15.02 8.07
N HIS A 116 0.43 14.84 7.21
CA HIS A 116 1.59 13.95 7.41
C HIS A 116 1.27 12.45 7.44
N ALA A 117 0.07 12.03 7.06
CA ALA A 117 -0.20 10.63 6.77
C ALA A 117 0.57 10.20 5.52
N HIS A 118 1.22 9.05 5.58
CA HIS A 118 1.92 8.46 4.44
C HIS A 118 1.18 7.23 3.96
N GLY A 119 1.10 7.06 2.66
CA GLY A 119 0.57 5.86 2.05
C GLY A 119 1.50 5.28 1.02
N PHE A 120 1.57 3.95 0.96
CA PHE A 120 2.21 3.22 -0.13
C PHE A 120 1.23 2.22 -0.70
N LEU A 121 1.21 2.12 -2.00
CA LEU A 121 0.56 1.02 -2.70
C LEU A 121 1.61 0.28 -3.50
N SER A 122 1.91 -0.95 -3.09
CA SER A 122 2.74 -1.87 -3.84
C SER A 122 1.88 -2.85 -4.59
N VAL A 123 2.22 -3.11 -5.84
CA VAL A 123 1.58 -4.12 -6.68
C VAL A 123 2.64 -5.05 -7.25
N SER A 124 2.32 -6.31 -7.40
CA SER A 124 3.25 -7.29 -7.94
C SER A 124 2.54 -8.36 -8.75
N ARG A 125 3.27 -8.96 -9.67
CA ARG A 125 2.79 -10.07 -10.50
C ARG A 125 3.88 -11.12 -10.71
N THR A 126 3.44 -12.33 -10.93
CA THR A 126 4.30 -13.47 -11.25
C THR A 126 4.55 -13.57 -12.76
N ARG A 127 3.55 -13.22 -13.56
CA ARG A 127 3.60 -13.33 -15.02
C ARG A 127 3.68 -11.95 -15.67
N VAL A 128 4.21 -11.92 -16.88
CA VAL A 128 4.21 -10.70 -17.70
C VAL A 128 2.78 -10.34 -18.09
N ALA A 129 2.47 -9.05 -18.06
CA ALA A 129 1.17 -8.55 -18.49
C ALA A 129 0.90 -8.85 -19.96
N ARG A 130 -0.35 -9.14 -20.30
CA ARG A 130 -0.78 -9.34 -21.70
C ARG A 130 -0.75 -8.04 -22.49
N GLN A 131 -1.18 -6.96 -21.84
CA GLN A 131 -1.20 -5.62 -22.39
C GLN A 131 -0.48 -4.66 -21.45
N PRO A 132 0.87 -4.61 -21.49
CA PRO A 132 1.63 -3.76 -20.58
C PRO A 132 1.31 -2.29 -20.87
N LEU A 133 1.00 -1.54 -19.82
CA LEU A 133 0.87 -0.09 -19.89
C LEU A 133 2.25 0.57 -19.92
N ALA A 134 2.32 1.75 -20.51
CA ALA A 134 3.49 2.60 -20.38
C ALA A 134 3.73 2.94 -18.92
N GLU A 135 5.00 3.13 -18.53
CA GLU A 135 5.39 3.33 -17.12
C GLU A 135 4.74 4.56 -16.49
N ASP A 136 4.66 5.67 -17.23
CA ASP A 136 4.02 6.90 -16.80
C ASP A 136 2.50 6.75 -16.64
N GLU A 137 1.86 5.99 -17.53
CA GLU A 137 0.44 5.68 -17.42
C GLU A 137 0.17 4.77 -16.20
N MET A 138 1.00 3.78 -15.98
CA MET A 138 0.89 2.91 -14.81
C MET A 138 1.08 3.70 -13.52
N ALA A 139 2.09 4.57 -13.46
CA ALA A 139 2.33 5.44 -12.32
C ALA A 139 1.12 6.33 -11.99
N MET A 140 0.53 6.94 -13.02
CA MET A 140 -0.67 7.77 -12.86
C MET A 140 -1.86 6.97 -12.32
N ARG A 141 -2.11 5.79 -12.86
CA ARG A 141 -3.22 4.92 -12.42
C ARG A 141 -3.03 4.44 -10.98
N LEU A 142 -1.81 4.06 -10.62
CA LEU A 142 -1.48 3.67 -9.24
C LEU A 142 -1.60 4.84 -8.27
N GLN A 143 -1.22 6.04 -8.66
CA GLN A 143 -1.37 7.23 -7.84
C GLN A 143 -2.85 7.54 -7.56
N ILE A 144 -3.70 7.51 -8.56
CA ILE A 144 -5.14 7.72 -8.40
C ILE A 144 -5.73 6.66 -7.47
N LEU A 145 -5.36 5.41 -7.67
CA LEU A 145 -5.83 4.30 -6.85
C LEU A 145 -5.39 4.44 -5.39
N LEU A 146 -4.12 4.78 -5.16
CA LEU A 146 -3.58 5.03 -3.82
C LEU A 146 -4.30 6.19 -3.13
N GLU A 147 -4.44 7.32 -3.80
CA GLU A 147 -5.08 8.51 -3.25
C GLU A 147 -6.54 8.23 -2.86
N MET A 148 -7.29 7.59 -3.73
CA MET A 148 -8.69 7.26 -3.46
C MET A 148 -8.84 6.26 -2.31
N SER A 149 -8.00 5.25 -2.27
CA SER A 149 -7.99 4.24 -1.20
C SER A 149 -7.62 4.86 0.14
N LEU A 150 -6.61 5.71 0.16
CA LEU A 150 -6.13 6.36 1.36
C LEU A 150 -7.18 7.31 1.95
N LEU A 151 -7.80 8.15 1.12
CA LEU A 151 -8.88 9.05 1.54
C LEU A 151 -10.10 8.28 2.04
N ALA A 152 -10.47 7.18 1.38
CA ALA A 152 -11.59 6.34 1.80
C ALA A 152 -11.31 5.66 3.15
N LEU A 153 -10.11 5.13 3.36
CA LEU A 153 -9.72 4.51 4.63
C LEU A 153 -9.73 5.50 5.79
N LEU A 154 -9.15 6.68 5.60
CA LEU A 154 -9.14 7.73 6.63
C LEU A 154 -10.56 8.15 7.02
N ARG A 155 -11.45 8.30 6.04
CA ARG A 155 -12.86 8.60 6.29
C ARG A 155 -13.56 7.50 7.09
N VAL A 156 -13.41 6.24 6.70
CA VAL A 156 -14.02 5.10 7.38
C VAL A 156 -13.51 4.96 8.81
N GLU A 157 -12.22 5.16 9.04
CA GLU A 157 -11.63 5.11 10.38
C GLU A 157 -12.12 6.26 11.26
N ASP A 158 -12.25 7.49 10.73
CA ASP A 158 -12.80 8.63 11.45
C ASP A 158 -14.26 8.41 11.86
N GLU A 159 -15.08 7.87 10.97
CA GLU A 159 -16.49 7.51 11.26
C GLU A 159 -16.60 6.45 12.37
N MET A 160 -15.64 5.55 12.49
CA MET A 160 -15.59 4.55 13.57
C MET A 160 -15.16 5.13 14.91
N VAL A 161 -14.31 6.15 14.93
CA VAL A 161 -13.78 6.78 16.16
C VAL A 161 -14.77 7.78 16.74
N MET A 162 -15.40 8.62 15.94
CA MET A 162 -16.34 9.68 16.37
C MET A 162 -17.49 9.18 17.26
N PRO A 163 -18.21 8.07 16.95
CA PRO A 163 -19.28 7.60 17.83
C PRO A 163 -18.81 7.12 19.21
N ARG A 164 -17.56 6.69 19.33
CA ARG A 164 -16.98 6.27 20.62
C ARG A 164 -16.64 7.47 21.50
N GLU A 165 -16.02 8.49 20.91
CA GLU A 165 -15.70 9.73 21.62
C GLU A 165 -16.96 10.45 22.11
N MET A 166 -17.99 10.50 21.28
CA MET A 166 -19.30 11.07 21.70
C MET A 166 -19.97 10.28 22.84
N LYS A 167 -19.75 8.99 22.93
CA LYS A 167 -20.25 8.17 24.05
C LYS A 167 -19.49 8.42 25.35
N PHE A 168 -18.21 8.74 25.28
CA PHE A 168 -17.39 9.07 26.47
C PHE A 168 -17.69 10.46 26.99
N SER A 169 -17.92 11.46 26.13
CA SER A 169 -18.24 12.82 26.56
C SER A 169 -19.63 13.00 27.22
N LYS A 170 -20.52 12.01 27.07
CA LYS A 170 -21.84 12.01 27.74
C LYS A 170 -21.82 11.39 29.14
N ARG A 171 -20.68 10.89 29.59
CA ARG A 171 -20.53 10.27 30.93
C ARG A 171 -19.79 11.16 31.93
N GLU A 172 -19.29 12.30 31.49
CA GLU A 172 -18.79 13.38 32.32
C GLU A 172 -19.91 14.42 32.60
#